data_e187da79979d6b700502bef64ee8d8b8
#
_entry.id   e187da79979d6b700502bef64ee8d8b8
#
_cell.length_a   1.000
_cell.length_b   1.000
_cell.length_c   1.000
_cell.angle_alpha   90.00
_cell.angle_beta   90.00
_cell.angle_gamma   90.00
#
_symmetry.space_group_name_H-M   'P 1'
#
loop_
_entity.id
_entity.type
_entity.pdbx_description
1 polymer ?
#
loop_
_entity_poly.entity_id
_entity_poly.type
_entity_poly.pdbx_seq_one_letter_code
_entity_poly.pdbx_strand_id
1 'polypeptide(L)'
;IRFFMSADASLKVRLLDVTPEEAGQRLDNYLLRHASGVPKTRVYRAIRRGEVRVNKGRSKPEYRVQAGDRVRVPPLKIDESGPTGRPSDAWERRILGAIVLDSADLLVINKPTGLAVHGGSGVRLGLIESLRSLFPDARYLELVHRLDRDTSGLVLVAKNAKTLRALHE
;
A
#
# COMPACT_ATOMS: atom_id res chain seq x y z
N ILE A 1 -12.73 5.62 13.01
CA ILE A 1 -12.65 7.08 12.74
C ILE A 1 -11.95 7.24 11.42
N ARG A 2 -12.70 7.61 10.38
CA ARG A 2 -12.24 7.86 9.03
C ARG A 2 -11.26 9.04 9.04
N PHE A 3 -9.97 8.82 8.83
CA PHE A 3 -9.11 9.87 8.31
C PHE A 3 -9.34 9.97 6.79
N PHE A 4 -10.36 10.72 6.40
CA PHE A 4 -10.39 11.34 5.09
C PHE A 4 -9.17 12.28 5.06
N MET A 5 -8.14 11.94 4.29
CA MET A 5 -7.09 12.90 4.01
C MET A 5 -7.71 14.03 3.19
N SER A 6 -8.05 15.11 3.89
CA SER A 6 -8.34 16.40 3.28
C SER A 6 -7.12 16.82 2.44
N ALA A 7 -7.34 17.47 1.32
CA ALA A 7 -6.29 18.05 0.47
C ALA A 7 -5.28 18.90 1.27
N ASP A 8 -5.66 19.40 2.41
CA ASP A 8 -4.84 20.16 3.35
C ASP A 8 -3.76 19.31 4.07
N ALA A 9 -3.95 17.99 4.20
CA ALA A 9 -2.96 17.10 4.83
C ALA A 9 -1.70 16.88 3.96
N SER A 10 -1.77 17.10 2.65
CA SER A 10 -0.64 16.98 1.73
C SER A 10 0.37 18.13 1.83
N LEU A 11 -0.01 19.23 2.45
CA LEU A 11 0.82 20.44 2.60
C LEU A 11 1.56 20.52 3.94
N LYS A 12 1.32 19.57 4.87
CA LYS A 12 1.94 19.55 6.20
C LYS A 12 2.97 18.43 6.33
N VAL A 13 3.98 18.66 7.17
CA VAL A 13 4.90 17.60 7.60
C VAL A 13 4.12 16.57 8.42
N ARG A 14 4.29 15.30 8.10
CA ARG A 14 3.70 14.19 8.86
C ARG A 14 4.77 13.43 9.62
N LEU A 15 4.43 12.97 10.80
CA LEU A 15 5.20 12.00 11.57
C LEU A 15 4.41 10.70 11.59
N LEU A 16 5.02 9.62 11.10
CA LEU A 16 4.42 8.29 11.03
C LEU A 16 5.18 7.38 11.98
N ASP A 17 4.49 6.74 12.89
CA ASP A 17 5.06 5.72 13.76
C ASP A 17 4.88 4.36 13.09
N VAL A 18 5.99 3.62 12.94
CA VAL A 18 6.00 2.30 12.29
C VAL A 18 5.41 1.26 13.23
N THR A 19 4.38 0.56 12.78
CA THR A 19 3.75 -0.50 13.57
C THR A 19 4.50 -1.83 13.44
N PRO A 20 4.28 -2.79 14.36
CA PRO A 20 4.88 -4.12 14.26
C PRO A 20 4.59 -4.83 12.93
N GLU A 21 3.37 -4.66 12.37
CA GLU A 21 2.94 -5.26 11.11
C GLU A 21 3.69 -4.69 9.91
N GLU A 22 4.15 -3.45 10.01
CA GLU A 22 4.88 -2.73 8.97
C GLU A 22 6.40 -2.92 9.08
N ALA A 23 6.88 -3.44 10.20
CA ALA A 23 8.31 -3.60 10.45
C ALA A 23 8.97 -4.53 9.42
N GLY A 24 10.22 -4.18 9.06
CA GLY A 24 11.06 -4.95 8.15
C GLY A 24 10.83 -4.68 6.67
N GLN A 25 9.84 -3.88 6.28
CA GLN A 25 9.73 -3.42 4.90
C GLN A 25 10.76 -2.31 4.59
N ARG A 26 11.06 -2.12 3.32
CA ARG A 26 11.97 -1.05 2.90
C ARG A 26 11.30 0.32 3.08
N LEU A 27 12.10 1.33 3.42
CA LEU A 27 11.62 2.70 3.63
C LEU A 27 10.91 3.28 2.39
N ASP A 28 11.43 3.01 1.19
CA ASP A 28 10.80 3.45 -0.06
C ASP A 28 9.38 2.87 -0.22
N ASN A 29 9.21 1.57 0.04
CA ASN A 29 7.91 0.91 -0.02
C ASN A 29 6.95 1.41 1.08
N TYR A 30 7.47 1.60 2.30
CA TYR A 30 6.72 2.19 3.41
C TYR A 30 6.16 3.57 3.03
N LEU A 31 7.01 4.43 2.47
CA LEU A 31 6.60 5.77 2.06
C LEU A 31 5.60 5.77 0.90
N LEU A 32 5.82 4.94 -0.12
CA LEU A 32 4.90 4.83 -1.27
C LEU A 32 3.49 4.42 -0.84
N ARG A 33 3.39 3.61 0.20
CA ARG A 33 2.13 3.19 0.77
C ARG A 33 1.43 4.32 1.53
N HIS A 34 2.17 5.06 2.37
CA HIS A 34 1.64 6.15 3.18
C HIS A 34 1.50 7.47 2.39
N ALA A 35 2.06 7.55 1.19
CA ALA A 35 1.98 8.67 0.26
C ALA A 35 1.32 8.25 -1.06
N SER A 36 0.14 7.63 -0.95
CA SER A 36 -0.66 7.23 -2.12
C SER A 36 -0.89 8.42 -3.05
N GLY A 37 -0.70 8.21 -4.36
CA GLY A 37 -0.80 9.27 -5.38
C GLY A 37 0.47 10.12 -5.56
N VAL A 38 1.52 9.91 -4.77
CA VAL A 38 2.80 10.60 -4.98
C VAL A 38 3.67 9.80 -5.97
N PRO A 39 4.20 10.41 -7.04
CA PRO A 39 5.08 9.72 -7.97
C PRO A 39 6.33 9.15 -7.27
N LYS A 40 6.72 7.92 -7.64
CA LYS A 40 7.91 7.24 -7.08
C LYS A 40 9.16 8.11 -7.13
N THR A 41 9.37 8.80 -8.25
CA THR A 41 10.50 9.72 -8.45
C THR A 41 10.55 10.83 -7.40
N ARG A 42 9.38 11.34 -6.95
CA ARG A 42 9.30 12.37 -5.90
C ARG A 42 9.66 11.79 -4.53
N VAL A 43 9.19 10.57 -4.23
CA VAL A 43 9.53 9.87 -2.98
C VAL A 43 11.06 9.64 -2.90
N TYR A 44 11.67 9.09 -3.95
CA TYR A 44 13.12 8.87 -4.00
C TYR A 44 13.92 10.17 -3.90
N ARG A 45 13.45 11.26 -4.51
CA ARG A 45 14.06 12.58 -4.40
C ARG A 45 14.01 13.09 -2.96
N ALA A 46 12.87 12.93 -2.27
CA ALA A 46 12.72 13.34 -0.88
C ALA A 46 13.66 12.59 0.06
N ILE A 47 13.83 11.28 -0.14
CA ILE A 47 14.79 10.48 0.64
C ILE A 47 16.22 10.95 0.40
N ARG A 48 16.64 11.07 -0.87
CA ARG A 48 18.01 11.49 -1.24
C ARG A 48 18.36 12.88 -0.74
N ARG A 49 17.42 13.84 -0.78
CA ARG A 49 17.60 15.18 -0.26
C ARG A 49 17.58 15.25 1.26
N GLY A 50 17.23 14.13 1.94
CA GLY A 50 17.09 14.08 3.39
C GLY A 50 15.88 14.88 3.91
N GLU A 51 14.88 15.09 3.06
CA GLU A 51 13.59 15.66 3.45
C GLU A 51 12.80 14.64 4.28
N VAL A 52 12.98 13.33 3.99
CA VAL A 52 12.53 12.22 4.83
C VAL A 52 13.57 11.93 5.91
N ARG A 53 13.12 11.69 7.12
CA ARG A 53 13.98 11.35 8.27
C ARG A 53 13.38 10.15 9.01
N VAL A 54 14.24 9.27 9.47
CA VAL A 54 13.89 8.18 10.39
C VAL A 54 14.59 8.47 11.71
N ASN A 55 13.83 8.56 12.80
CA ASN A 55 14.34 8.89 14.13
C ASN A 55 15.24 10.15 14.11
N LYS A 56 14.82 11.18 13.39
CA LYS A 56 15.54 12.45 13.13
C LYS A 56 16.78 12.33 12.22
N GLY A 57 17.25 11.12 11.92
CA GLY A 57 18.41 10.85 11.06
C GLY A 57 18.09 10.78 9.58
N ARG A 58 19.10 10.96 8.70
CA ARG A 58 19.00 10.60 7.28
C ARG A 58 18.96 9.08 7.12
N SER A 59 18.24 8.62 6.10
CA SER A 59 18.16 7.19 5.80
C SER A 59 18.23 6.94 4.30
N LYS A 60 18.54 5.70 3.91
CA LYS A 60 18.57 5.26 2.51
C LYS A 60 17.22 4.63 2.14
N PRO A 61 16.85 4.58 0.84
CA PRO A 61 15.62 3.92 0.39
C PRO A 61 15.50 2.46 0.85
N GLU A 62 16.64 1.76 0.91
CA GLU A 62 16.73 0.34 1.26
C GLU A 62 16.64 0.07 2.78
N TYR A 63 16.68 1.12 3.60
CA TYR A 63 16.55 0.97 5.06
C TYR A 63 15.28 0.18 5.39
N ARG A 64 15.43 -0.83 6.24
CA ARG A 64 14.30 -1.62 6.71
C ARG A 64 13.75 -1.00 7.98
N VAL A 65 12.57 -0.41 7.88
CA VAL A 65 11.90 0.22 9.03
C VAL A 65 11.64 -0.79 10.13
N GLN A 66 11.77 -0.35 11.36
CA GLN A 66 11.56 -1.17 12.57
C GLN A 66 10.33 -0.69 13.34
N ALA A 67 9.71 -1.60 14.08
CA ALA A 67 8.59 -1.23 14.95
C ALA A 67 9.04 -0.14 15.94
N GLY A 68 8.26 0.93 16.04
CA GLY A 68 8.57 2.08 16.87
C GLY A 68 9.44 3.15 16.19
N ASP A 69 9.94 2.91 14.96
CA ASP A 69 10.58 3.99 14.20
C ASP A 69 9.60 5.12 13.94
N ARG A 70 10.09 6.34 14.08
CA ARG A 70 9.34 7.56 13.74
C ARG A 70 9.85 8.14 12.43
N VAL A 71 9.01 8.07 11.40
CA VAL A 71 9.32 8.53 10.04
C VAL A 71 8.71 9.91 9.81
N ARG A 72 9.58 10.92 9.61
CA ARG A 72 9.17 12.26 9.20
C ARG A 72 9.02 12.30 7.69
N VAL A 73 7.81 12.60 7.22
CA VAL A 73 7.47 12.74 5.81
C VAL A 73 7.26 14.23 5.50
N PRO A 74 8.00 14.81 4.54
CA PRO A 74 7.81 16.19 4.13
C PRO A 74 6.45 16.39 3.45
N PRO A 75 6.02 17.64 3.22
CA PRO A 75 4.87 17.90 2.35
C PRO A 75 5.13 17.32 0.96
N LEU A 76 4.33 16.35 0.56
CA LEU A 76 4.39 15.72 -0.76
C LEU A 76 3.10 16.09 -1.50
N LYS A 77 3.23 16.77 -2.63
CA LYS A 77 2.07 17.01 -3.52
C LYS A 77 1.58 15.65 -4.02
N ILE A 78 0.32 15.37 -3.77
CA ILE A 78 -0.37 14.21 -4.30
C ILE A 78 -0.75 14.55 -5.74
N ASP A 79 -0.43 13.66 -6.66
CA ASP A 79 -0.98 13.72 -8.00
C ASP A 79 -2.42 13.17 -7.90
N GLU A 80 -3.41 14.05 -8.02
CA GLU A 80 -4.84 13.68 -7.92
C GLU A 80 -5.29 12.69 -9.02
N SER A 81 -4.43 12.43 -10.00
CA SER A 81 -4.64 11.42 -11.04
C SER A 81 -4.41 9.96 -10.58
N GLY A 82 -3.95 9.76 -9.33
CA GLY A 82 -3.78 8.42 -8.75
C GLY A 82 -5.10 7.66 -8.59
N PRO A 83 -5.05 6.32 -8.39
CA PRO A 83 -6.26 5.51 -8.22
C PRO A 83 -6.98 5.89 -6.92
N THR A 84 -7.85 6.90 -7.00
CA THR A 84 -8.74 7.30 -5.92
C THR A 84 -10.15 6.84 -6.26
N GLY A 85 -10.74 6.08 -5.37
CA GLY A 85 -12.15 5.67 -5.50
C GLY A 85 -12.43 4.39 -4.70
N ARG A 86 -13.70 4.21 -4.40
CA ARG A 86 -14.22 2.93 -3.90
C ARG A 86 -14.68 2.12 -5.12
N PRO A 87 -14.49 0.81 -5.14
CA PRO A 87 -15.08 -0.05 -6.17
C PRO A 87 -16.61 0.12 -6.17
N SER A 88 -17.24 -0.06 -7.33
CA SER A 88 -18.71 -0.09 -7.37
C SER A 88 -19.24 -1.25 -6.51
N ASP A 89 -20.47 -1.14 -6.02
CA ASP A 89 -21.07 -2.17 -5.18
C ASP A 89 -21.08 -3.57 -5.84
N ALA A 90 -21.24 -3.63 -7.16
CA ALA A 90 -21.17 -4.89 -7.91
C ALA A 90 -19.75 -5.46 -7.90
N TRP A 91 -18.76 -4.59 -8.02
CA TRP A 91 -17.34 -4.97 -8.00
C TRP A 91 -16.86 -5.35 -6.60
N GLU A 92 -17.34 -4.63 -5.58
CA GLU A 92 -17.13 -4.94 -4.17
C GLU A 92 -17.64 -6.36 -3.84
N ARG A 93 -18.91 -6.65 -4.17
CA ARG A 93 -19.49 -7.98 -3.97
C ARG A 93 -18.71 -9.08 -4.68
N ARG A 94 -18.23 -8.82 -5.90
CA ARG A 94 -17.43 -9.77 -6.67
C ARG A 94 -16.08 -10.05 -6.02
N ILE A 95 -15.41 -9.04 -5.49
CA ILE A 95 -14.12 -9.20 -4.80
C ILE A 95 -14.32 -9.93 -3.46
N LEU A 96 -15.30 -9.51 -2.66
CA LEU A 96 -15.59 -10.16 -1.38
C LEU A 96 -16.00 -11.61 -1.55
N GLY A 97 -16.83 -11.92 -2.55
CA GLY A 97 -17.23 -13.29 -2.87
C GLY A 97 -16.11 -14.17 -3.46
N ALA A 98 -15.00 -13.58 -3.88
CA ALA A 98 -13.83 -14.28 -4.38
C ALA A 98 -12.80 -14.61 -3.29
N ILE A 99 -13.02 -14.17 -2.04
CA ILE A 99 -12.14 -14.49 -0.91
C ILE A 99 -12.30 -15.96 -0.56
N VAL A 100 -11.21 -16.72 -0.64
CA VAL A 100 -11.14 -18.16 -0.34
C VAL A 100 -10.66 -18.40 1.08
N LEU A 101 -9.74 -17.57 1.55
CA LEU A 101 -9.19 -17.64 2.90
C LEU A 101 -8.94 -16.20 3.41
N ASP A 102 -9.35 -15.96 4.63
CA ASP A 102 -9.03 -14.77 5.40
C ASP A 102 -8.51 -15.18 6.79
N SER A 103 -7.20 -15.07 6.98
CA SER A 103 -6.54 -15.36 8.24
C SER A 103 -5.89 -14.09 8.82
N ALA A 104 -5.26 -14.20 9.98
CA ALA A 104 -4.54 -13.08 10.61
C ALA A 104 -3.38 -12.56 9.74
N ASP A 105 -2.71 -13.46 8.99
CA ASP A 105 -1.48 -13.16 8.27
C ASP A 105 -1.63 -13.13 6.75
N LEU A 106 -2.66 -13.81 6.23
CA LEU A 106 -2.82 -14.06 4.80
C LEU A 106 -4.27 -13.95 4.35
N LEU A 107 -4.48 -13.30 3.22
CA LEU A 107 -5.72 -13.30 2.47
C LEU A 107 -5.47 -14.00 1.13
N VAL A 108 -6.33 -14.96 0.78
CA VAL A 108 -6.29 -15.68 -0.51
C VAL A 108 -7.54 -15.36 -1.29
N ILE A 109 -7.38 -14.97 -2.54
CA ILE A 109 -8.47 -14.54 -3.40
C ILE A 109 -8.42 -15.34 -4.71
N ASN A 110 -9.53 -15.94 -5.08
CA ASN A 110 -9.72 -16.49 -6.41
C ASN A 110 -10.06 -15.36 -7.39
N LYS A 111 -9.00 -14.72 -7.91
CA LYS A 111 -9.11 -13.56 -8.78
C LYS A 111 -9.91 -13.89 -10.03
N PRO A 112 -11.02 -13.20 -10.31
CA PRO A 112 -11.74 -13.39 -11.56
C PRO A 112 -10.94 -12.83 -12.75
N THR A 113 -11.19 -13.38 -13.95
CA THR A 113 -10.70 -12.80 -15.19
C THR A 113 -11.18 -11.35 -15.37
N GLY A 114 -10.43 -10.54 -16.06
CA GLY A 114 -10.73 -9.13 -16.34
C GLY A 114 -10.37 -8.16 -15.22
N LEU A 115 -9.93 -8.64 -14.06
CA LEU A 115 -9.47 -7.84 -12.94
C LEU A 115 -7.95 -7.73 -12.91
N ALA A 116 -7.42 -6.52 -13.07
CA ALA A 116 -6.00 -6.27 -12.89
C ALA A 116 -5.63 -6.33 -11.39
N VAL A 117 -4.45 -6.85 -11.05
CA VAL A 117 -3.99 -6.89 -9.64
C VAL A 117 -3.59 -5.52 -9.12
N HIS A 118 -3.08 -4.65 -9.99
CA HIS A 118 -2.76 -3.24 -9.70
C HIS A 118 -3.54 -2.30 -10.63
N GLY A 119 -3.89 -1.13 -10.13
CA GLY A 119 -4.29 0.01 -10.96
C GLY A 119 -3.10 0.51 -11.80
N GLY A 120 -3.39 1.14 -12.92
CA GLY A 120 -2.38 1.68 -13.85
C GLY A 120 -3.02 2.29 -15.08
N SER A 121 -2.28 2.42 -16.17
CA SER A 121 -2.76 3.03 -17.41
C SER A 121 -4.11 2.45 -17.85
N GLY A 122 -5.17 3.25 -17.74
CA GLY A 122 -6.54 2.86 -18.13
C GLY A 122 -7.32 2.01 -17.11
N VAL A 123 -6.72 1.64 -15.97
CA VAL A 123 -7.39 0.91 -14.89
C VAL A 123 -7.34 1.75 -13.62
N ARG A 124 -8.49 2.32 -13.22
CA ARG A 124 -8.57 3.20 -12.04
C ARG A 124 -8.32 2.47 -10.73
N LEU A 125 -8.79 1.24 -10.58
CA LEU A 125 -8.66 0.42 -9.38
C LEU A 125 -8.32 -1.02 -9.77
N GLY A 126 -7.18 -1.52 -9.28
CA GLY A 126 -6.87 -2.95 -9.31
C GLY A 126 -7.35 -3.66 -8.06
N LEU A 127 -7.07 -4.95 -7.96
CA LEU A 127 -7.43 -5.79 -6.83
C LEU A 127 -6.90 -5.21 -5.50
N ILE A 128 -5.61 -4.87 -5.45
CA ILE A 128 -4.99 -4.43 -4.18
C ILE A 128 -5.51 -3.07 -3.71
N GLU A 129 -5.76 -2.12 -4.62
CA GLU A 129 -6.35 -0.83 -4.29
C GLU A 129 -7.80 -1.00 -3.81
N SER A 130 -8.55 -1.90 -4.45
CA SER A 130 -9.92 -2.25 -4.03
C SER A 130 -9.93 -2.87 -2.63
N LEU A 131 -9.05 -3.83 -2.35
CA LEU A 131 -8.93 -4.45 -1.02
C LEU A 131 -8.57 -3.42 0.05
N ARG A 132 -7.64 -2.51 -0.21
CA ARG A 132 -7.28 -1.44 0.74
C ARG A 132 -8.45 -0.48 1.00
N SER A 133 -9.31 -0.28 0.02
CA SER A 133 -10.55 0.50 0.19
C SER A 133 -11.62 -0.24 0.98
N LEU A 134 -11.72 -1.57 0.80
CA LEU A 134 -12.71 -2.42 1.47
C LEU A 134 -12.32 -2.76 2.91
N PHE A 135 -11.02 -2.86 3.20
CA PHE A 135 -10.46 -3.15 4.51
C PHE A 135 -9.67 -1.95 5.06
N PRO A 136 -10.34 -0.83 5.40
CA PRO A 136 -9.67 0.41 5.80
C PRO A 136 -8.89 0.28 7.12
N ASP A 137 -9.24 -0.69 7.95
CA ASP A 137 -8.55 -0.96 9.22
C ASP A 137 -7.31 -1.86 9.04
N ALA A 138 -7.16 -2.49 7.88
CA ALA A 138 -5.98 -3.28 7.57
C ALA A 138 -4.76 -2.39 7.34
N ARG A 139 -3.86 -2.38 8.31
CA ARG A 139 -2.63 -1.57 8.27
C ARG A 139 -1.62 -2.05 7.24
N TYR A 140 -1.73 -3.32 6.83
CA TYR A 140 -0.84 -3.93 5.84
C TYR A 140 -1.62 -4.87 4.92
N LEU A 141 -1.61 -4.58 3.61
CA LEU A 141 -2.09 -5.45 2.54
C LEU A 141 -1.16 -5.32 1.35
N GLU A 142 -0.40 -6.36 1.05
CA GLU A 142 0.54 -6.40 -0.08
C GLU A 142 0.39 -7.70 -0.86
N LEU A 143 0.42 -7.57 -2.19
CA LEU A 143 0.44 -8.73 -3.08
C LEU A 143 1.74 -9.52 -2.90
N VAL A 144 1.63 -10.82 -2.73
CA VAL A 144 2.78 -11.73 -2.73
C VAL A 144 3.29 -11.94 -4.15
N HIS A 145 2.39 -12.06 -5.10
CA HIS A 145 2.66 -12.25 -6.54
C HIS A 145 1.57 -11.58 -7.38
N ARG A 146 1.69 -11.68 -8.67
CA ARG A 146 0.73 -11.12 -9.61
C ARG A 146 0.24 -12.17 -10.59
N LEU A 147 -0.99 -11.99 -11.07
CA LEU A 147 -1.55 -12.60 -12.26
C LEU A 147 -1.89 -11.49 -13.25
N ASP A 148 -1.86 -11.79 -14.54
CA ASP A 148 -2.28 -10.84 -15.54
C ASP A 148 -3.79 -10.56 -15.45
N ARG A 149 -4.23 -9.46 -16.02
CA ARG A 149 -5.62 -9.01 -15.97
C ARG A 149 -6.60 -10.10 -16.37
N ASP A 150 -6.34 -10.76 -17.48
CA ASP A 150 -7.26 -11.73 -18.08
C ASP A 150 -7.03 -13.16 -17.58
N THR A 151 -6.03 -13.37 -16.70
CA THR A 151 -5.78 -14.63 -16.02
C THR A 151 -6.59 -14.69 -14.74
N SER A 152 -7.38 -15.75 -14.55
CA SER A 152 -8.03 -16.10 -13.30
C SER A 152 -7.17 -17.03 -12.46
N GLY A 153 -7.40 -17.08 -11.16
CA GLY A 153 -6.70 -17.98 -10.25
C GLY A 153 -6.40 -17.38 -8.89
N LEU A 154 -5.74 -18.14 -8.04
CA LEU A 154 -5.45 -17.73 -6.68
C LEU A 154 -4.40 -16.62 -6.65
N VAL A 155 -4.67 -15.58 -5.89
CA VAL A 155 -3.75 -14.48 -5.57
C VAL A 155 -3.59 -14.41 -4.08
N LEU A 156 -2.34 -14.39 -3.62
CA LEU A 156 -1.97 -14.28 -2.22
C LEU A 156 -1.71 -12.83 -1.85
N VAL A 157 -2.29 -12.38 -0.75
CA VAL A 157 -2.11 -11.03 -0.20
C VAL A 157 -1.68 -11.15 1.25
N ALA A 158 -0.46 -10.72 1.54
CA ALA A 158 0.08 -10.73 2.90
C ALA A 158 -0.53 -9.60 3.74
N LYS A 159 -0.87 -9.90 4.98
CA LYS A 159 -1.41 -8.95 5.96
C LYS A 159 -0.34 -8.36 6.89
N ASN A 160 0.91 -8.77 6.73
CA ASN A 160 2.08 -8.20 7.40
C ASN A 160 3.36 -8.42 6.59
N ALA A 161 4.41 -7.66 6.90
CA ALA A 161 5.67 -7.69 6.16
C ALA A 161 6.48 -9.00 6.42
N LYS A 162 6.29 -9.62 7.58
CA LYS A 162 6.93 -10.91 7.91
C LYS A 162 6.42 -12.01 6.99
N THR A 163 5.10 -12.12 6.86
CA THR A 163 4.46 -13.09 5.97
C THR A 163 4.83 -12.86 4.51
N LEU A 164 4.88 -11.58 4.06
CA LEU A 164 5.31 -11.28 2.70
C LEU A 164 6.72 -11.79 2.42
N ARG A 165 7.66 -11.58 3.34
CA ARG A 165 9.03 -12.07 3.18
C ARG A 165 9.10 -13.61 3.16
N ALA A 166 8.44 -14.26 4.11
CA ALA A 166 8.43 -15.72 4.19
C ALA A 166 7.83 -16.40 2.95
N LEU A 167 6.91 -15.74 2.26
CA LEU A 167 6.31 -16.27 1.03
C LEU A 167 7.12 -15.92 -0.23
N HIS A 168 8.14 -15.07 -0.13
CA HIS A 168 9.08 -14.75 -1.21
C HIS A 168 10.38 -15.58 -1.14
N GLU A 169 10.67 -16.25 -0.02
CA GLU A 169 11.79 -17.19 0.19
C GLU A 169 11.47 -18.57 -0.39
#